data_ea62b3759ee43279d7e68cab84296d6e
#
_entry.id   ea62b3759ee43279d7e68cab84296d6e
#
_cell.length_a   1.000
_cell.length_b   1.000
_cell.length_c   1.000
_cell.angle_alpha   90.00
_cell.angle_beta   90.00
_cell.angle_gamma   90.00
#
_symmetry.space_group_name_H-M   'P 1'
#
loop_
_entity.id
_entity.type
_entity.pdbx_description
1 polymer ?
#
loop_
_entity_poly.entity_id
_entity_poly.type
_entity_poly.pdbx_seq_one_letter_code
_entity_poly.pdbx_strand_id
1 'polypeptide(L)'
;ELAKKLISKKNSSNFIQALMDYGSIICLPNVPICNKCIIQNHCIAFKKKLTNEIPIKKIKSNSKKIKFTRAYILVNEFNEILVRRRPKKGMLQSMIEVPNDQWIKQKKKLVRNNFIQSLSLKLVKLRKKSIYSFSHFDLYIEVYFTKLRKTKFKNYHWISLAKIDNAG
;
A
#
# COMPACT_ATOMS: atom_id res chain seq x y z
N GLU A 1 -6.78 16.87 -21.65
CA GLU A 1 -6.57 18.11 -22.46
C GLU A 1 -6.71 19.40 -21.63
N LEU A 2 -7.75 19.57 -20.79
CA LEU A 2 -7.95 20.79 -19.97
C LEU A 2 -6.77 21.05 -19.02
N ALA A 3 -6.26 20.02 -18.34
CA ALA A 3 -5.12 20.17 -17.45
C ALA A 3 -3.88 20.73 -18.15
N LYS A 4 -3.61 20.31 -19.39
CA LYS A 4 -2.47 20.83 -20.17
C LYS A 4 -2.56 22.34 -20.45
N LYS A 5 -3.78 22.89 -20.54
CA LYS A 5 -4.00 24.34 -20.76
C LYS A 5 -3.77 25.16 -19.50
N LEU A 6 -3.95 24.56 -18.32
CA LEU A 6 -3.85 25.22 -17.02
C LEU A 6 -2.47 25.10 -16.38
N ILE A 7 -1.70 24.06 -16.73
CA ILE A 7 -0.40 23.79 -16.10
C ILE A 7 0.58 24.93 -16.44
N SER A 8 1.18 25.52 -15.39
CA SER A 8 2.26 26.48 -15.54
C SER A 8 3.48 25.81 -16.19
N LYS A 9 4.09 26.47 -17.17
CA LYS A 9 5.35 26.02 -17.78
C LYS A 9 6.53 26.10 -16.80
N LYS A 10 6.46 27.01 -15.82
CA LYS A 10 7.43 27.12 -14.73
C LYS A 10 6.84 26.44 -13.48
N ASN A 11 7.61 25.61 -12.80
CA ASN A 11 7.20 24.92 -11.56
C ASN A 11 5.91 24.09 -11.70
N SER A 12 5.75 23.36 -12.80
CA SER A 12 4.55 22.54 -13.06
C SER A 12 4.22 21.54 -11.95
N SER A 13 5.24 20.94 -11.34
CA SER A 13 5.07 19.99 -10.22
C SER A 13 4.40 20.67 -9.02
N ASN A 14 4.94 21.81 -8.57
CA ASN A 14 4.38 22.55 -7.44
C ASN A 14 2.98 23.09 -7.75
N PHE A 15 2.73 23.51 -8.99
CA PHE A 15 1.41 23.97 -9.41
C PHE A 15 0.36 22.85 -9.34
N ILE A 16 0.70 21.64 -9.81
CA ILE A 16 -0.20 20.48 -9.75
C ILE A 16 -0.47 20.11 -8.29
N GLN A 17 0.58 20.05 -7.47
CA GLN A 17 0.43 19.75 -6.04
C GLN A 17 -0.47 20.79 -5.36
N ALA A 18 -0.22 22.07 -5.58
CA ALA A 18 -1.03 23.16 -5.02
C ALA A 18 -2.51 23.07 -5.43
N LEU A 19 -2.82 22.70 -6.69
CA LEU A 19 -4.20 22.48 -7.13
C LEU A 19 -4.86 21.31 -6.41
N MET A 20 -4.13 20.21 -6.20
CA MET A 20 -4.64 19.05 -5.47
C MET A 20 -4.91 19.40 -4.01
N ASP A 21 -3.97 20.07 -3.35
CA ASP A 21 -4.08 20.47 -1.96
C ASP A 21 -5.24 21.48 -1.79
N TYR A 22 -5.31 22.47 -2.66
CA TYR A 22 -6.41 23.45 -2.67
C TYR A 22 -7.77 22.78 -2.85
N GLY A 23 -7.88 21.84 -3.79
CA GLY A 23 -9.10 21.07 -4.01
C GLY A 23 -9.50 20.24 -2.78
N SER A 24 -8.51 19.66 -2.08
CA SER A 24 -8.76 18.85 -0.89
C SER A 24 -9.20 19.65 0.34
N ILE A 25 -8.82 20.93 0.41
CA ILE A 25 -9.11 21.80 1.57
C ILE A 25 -10.39 22.63 1.35
N ILE A 26 -10.62 23.12 0.13
CA ILE A 26 -11.70 24.08 -0.18
C ILE A 26 -12.86 23.39 -0.91
N CYS A 27 -12.59 22.63 -1.98
CA CYS A 27 -13.61 22.04 -2.84
C CYS A 27 -14.02 20.64 -2.35
N LEU A 28 -14.45 20.56 -1.08
CA LEU A 28 -14.81 19.30 -0.43
C LEU A 28 -16.04 18.65 -1.10
N PRO A 29 -16.06 17.31 -1.26
CA PRO A 29 -17.13 16.61 -1.96
C PRO A 29 -18.52 16.73 -1.31
N ASN A 30 -18.59 16.96 0.01
CA ASN A 30 -19.86 17.01 0.74
C ASN A 30 -20.30 18.44 1.04
N VAL A 31 -19.40 19.28 1.55
CA VAL A 31 -19.66 20.65 1.95
C VAL A 31 -18.51 21.53 1.47
N PRO A 32 -18.53 21.96 0.20
CA PRO A 32 -17.47 22.83 -0.33
C PRO A 32 -17.53 24.21 0.33
N ILE A 33 -16.35 24.75 0.65
CA ILE A 33 -16.23 26.05 1.31
C ILE A 33 -16.13 27.16 0.23
N CYS A 34 -17.23 27.33 -0.52
CA CYS A 34 -17.24 28.21 -1.69
C CYS A 34 -16.99 29.69 -1.34
N ASN A 35 -17.39 30.15 -0.17
CA ASN A 35 -17.16 31.51 0.29
C ASN A 35 -15.67 31.86 0.53
N LYS A 36 -14.83 30.85 0.70
CA LYS A 36 -13.36 31.01 0.82
C LYS A 36 -12.62 30.66 -0.49
N CYS A 37 -13.35 30.33 -1.54
CA CYS A 37 -12.75 29.88 -2.79
C CYS A 37 -12.30 31.07 -3.66
N ILE A 38 -10.99 31.19 -3.88
CA ILE A 38 -10.40 32.29 -4.69
C ILE A 38 -10.84 32.27 -6.15
N ILE A 39 -11.28 31.11 -6.66
CA ILE A 39 -11.79 30.98 -8.04
C ILE A 39 -13.31 30.91 -8.12
N GLN A 40 -14.03 31.30 -7.06
CA GLN A 40 -15.48 31.25 -6.98
C GLN A 40 -16.17 31.93 -8.18
N ASN A 41 -15.70 33.15 -8.54
CA ASN A 41 -16.28 33.96 -9.61
C ASN A 41 -16.14 33.32 -11.01
N HIS A 42 -15.17 32.41 -11.17
CA HIS A 42 -14.95 31.66 -12.41
C HIS A 42 -15.52 30.23 -12.35
N CYS A 43 -16.10 29.85 -11.22
CA CYS A 43 -16.61 28.49 -11.03
C CYS A 43 -17.99 28.29 -11.65
N ILE A 44 -18.07 27.46 -12.68
CA ILE A 44 -19.32 27.13 -13.38
C ILE A 44 -20.30 26.40 -12.45
N ALA A 45 -19.78 25.48 -11.60
CA ALA A 45 -20.62 24.75 -10.66
C ALA A 45 -21.27 25.69 -9.65
N PHE A 46 -20.54 26.71 -9.16
CA PHE A 46 -21.08 27.72 -8.25
C PHE A 46 -22.15 28.56 -8.94
N LYS A 47 -21.87 29.08 -10.14
CA LYS A 47 -22.83 29.89 -10.93
C LYS A 47 -24.12 29.14 -11.24
N LYS A 48 -24.01 27.83 -11.51
CA LYS A 48 -25.17 26.95 -11.81
C LYS A 48 -25.81 26.32 -10.58
N LYS A 49 -25.35 26.64 -9.36
CA LYS A 49 -25.86 26.08 -8.07
C LYS A 49 -25.69 24.55 -7.98
N LEU A 50 -24.70 23.97 -8.67
CA LEU A 50 -24.41 22.53 -8.74
C LEU A 50 -23.36 22.06 -7.73
N THR A 51 -22.99 22.88 -6.75
CA THR A 51 -21.92 22.58 -5.80
C THR A 51 -22.21 21.40 -4.86
N ASN A 52 -23.48 21.02 -4.71
CA ASN A 52 -23.90 19.84 -3.96
C ASN A 52 -23.83 18.54 -4.79
N GLU A 53 -23.77 18.65 -6.11
CA GLU A 53 -23.74 17.54 -7.05
C GLU A 53 -22.33 17.30 -7.60
N ILE A 54 -21.53 18.36 -7.65
CA ILE A 54 -20.15 18.33 -8.19
C ILE A 54 -19.16 18.65 -7.06
N PRO A 55 -18.11 17.84 -6.88
CA PRO A 55 -17.73 16.67 -7.68
C PRO A 55 -18.68 15.47 -7.49
N ILE A 56 -18.89 14.73 -8.58
CA ILE A 56 -19.77 13.54 -8.55
C ILE A 56 -19.22 12.53 -7.57
N LYS A 57 -19.99 12.19 -6.56
CA LYS A 57 -19.62 11.20 -5.55
C LYS A 57 -19.65 9.81 -6.18
N LYS A 58 -18.50 9.17 -6.31
CA LYS A 58 -18.48 7.73 -6.61
C LYS A 58 -19.05 7.00 -5.40
N ILE A 59 -20.14 6.28 -5.61
CA ILE A 59 -20.63 5.32 -4.62
C ILE A 59 -19.50 4.31 -4.41
N LYS A 60 -18.82 4.40 -3.27
CA LYS A 60 -17.82 3.39 -2.90
C LYS A 60 -18.59 2.10 -2.71
N SER A 61 -18.32 1.08 -3.53
CA SER A 61 -18.82 -0.26 -3.23
C SER A 61 -18.26 -0.63 -1.86
N ASN A 62 -19.14 -0.85 -0.89
CA ASN A 62 -18.77 -1.06 0.52
C ASN A 62 -18.04 -2.38 0.78
N SER A 63 -17.87 -3.24 -0.22
CA SER A 63 -17.19 -4.52 -0.05
C SER A 63 -15.75 -4.42 -0.56
N LYS A 64 -14.82 -4.14 0.33
CA LYS A 64 -13.39 -4.34 0.03
C LYS A 64 -13.15 -5.82 -0.25
N LYS A 65 -12.40 -6.09 -1.31
CA LYS A 65 -11.95 -7.46 -1.62
C LYS A 65 -11.03 -7.93 -0.50
N ILE A 66 -11.11 -9.22 -0.15
CA ILE A 66 -10.23 -9.81 0.85
C ILE A 66 -9.17 -10.65 0.14
N LYS A 67 -7.94 -10.55 0.61
CA LYS A 67 -6.82 -11.42 0.22
C LYS A 67 -6.19 -12.06 1.44
N PHE A 68 -5.56 -13.20 1.24
CA PHE A 68 -4.91 -14.00 2.27
C PHE A 68 -3.47 -14.30 1.88
N THR A 69 -2.58 -14.30 2.87
CA THR A 69 -1.19 -14.73 2.72
C THR A 69 -0.65 -15.29 4.03
N ARG A 70 0.47 -16.00 3.95
CA ARG A 70 1.32 -16.36 5.11
C ARG A 70 2.65 -15.63 4.96
N ALA A 71 3.11 -15.03 6.04
CA ALA A 71 4.42 -14.40 6.15
C ALA A 71 5.31 -15.22 7.08
N TYR A 72 6.59 -15.35 6.75
CA TYR A 72 7.52 -16.19 7.46
C TYR A 72 8.65 -15.36 8.03
N ILE A 73 8.70 -15.25 9.35
CA ILE A 73 9.76 -14.58 10.09
C ILE A 73 10.84 -15.62 10.40
N LEU A 74 11.94 -15.56 9.68
CA LEU A 74 13.10 -16.43 9.84
C LEU A 74 14.20 -15.60 10.46
N VAL A 75 14.63 -15.97 11.68
CA VAL A 75 15.66 -15.22 12.44
C VAL A 75 16.85 -16.12 12.69
N ASN A 76 18.07 -15.60 12.52
CA ASN A 76 19.28 -16.35 12.79
C ASN A 76 19.82 -16.08 14.19
N GLU A 77 20.94 -16.75 14.52
CA GLU A 77 21.65 -16.65 15.80
C GLU A 77 22.22 -15.26 16.12
N PHE A 78 22.35 -14.39 15.10
CA PHE A 78 22.85 -13.02 15.24
C PHE A 78 21.71 -11.97 15.31
N ASN A 79 20.47 -12.40 15.56
CA ASN A 79 19.30 -11.53 15.55
C ASN A 79 19.10 -10.77 14.21
N GLU A 80 19.40 -11.42 13.11
CA GLU A 80 19.10 -10.92 11.77
C GLU A 80 17.87 -11.65 11.22
N ILE A 81 17.04 -10.94 10.47
CA ILE A 81 15.85 -11.46 9.78
C ILE A 81 16.14 -11.68 8.30
N LEU A 82 15.64 -12.79 7.78
CA LEU A 82 15.77 -13.10 6.36
C LEU A 82 14.73 -12.34 5.56
N VAL A 83 15.19 -11.60 4.56
CA VAL A 83 14.34 -10.77 3.69
C VAL A 83 14.73 -10.94 2.22
N ARG A 84 13.83 -10.51 1.34
CA ARG A 84 14.13 -10.36 -0.09
C ARG A 84 13.58 -9.02 -0.60
N ARG A 85 14.05 -8.59 -1.75
CA ARG A 85 13.47 -7.47 -2.47
C ARG A 85 12.35 -7.96 -3.39
N ARG A 86 11.20 -7.29 -3.35
CA ARG A 86 10.09 -7.57 -4.25
C ARG A 86 10.47 -7.31 -5.71
N PRO A 87 9.82 -7.97 -6.67
CA PRO A 87 10.01 -7.69 -8.09
C PRO A 87 9.76 -6.22 -8.42
N LYS A 88 10.40 -5.75 -9.51
CA LYS A 88 10.22 -4.37 -10.02
C LYS A 88 8.83 -4.12 -10.64
N LYS A 89 7.91 -5.06 -10.56
CA LYS A 89 6.54 -4.97 -11.10
C LYS A 89 5.53 -5.36 -10.03
N GLY A 90 4.37 -4.72 -10.07
CA GLY A 90 3.25 -5.02 -9.17
C GLY A 90 3.21 -4.13 -7.93
N MET A 91 2.39 -4.52 -6.97
CA MET A 91 2.18 -3.76 -5.73
C MET A 91 3.40 -3.81 -4.82
N LEU A 92 3.75 -2.66 -4.21
CA LEU A 92 4.92 -2.51 -3.34
C LEU A 92 6.21 -2.97 -4.03
N GLN A 93 6.38 -2.59 -5.31
CA GLN A 93 7.53 -2.97 -6.13
C GLN A 93 8.84 -2.52 -5.48
N SER A 94 9.87 -3.35 -5.61
CA SER A 94 11.23 -3.11 -5.10
C SER A 94 11.36 -2.91 -3.58
N MET A 95 10.29 -2.94 -2.81
CA MET A 95 10.33 -2.90 -1.35
C MET A 95 10.91 -4.20 -0.78
N ILE A 96 11.48 -4.09 0.41
CA ILE A 96 11.96 -5.24 1.16
C ILE A 96 10.79 -5.95 1.85
N GLU A 97 10.76 -7.27 1.79
CA GLU A 97 9.74 -8.10 2.42
C GLU A 97 10.34 -9.36 3.05
N VAL A 98 9.70 -9.89 4.07
CA VAL A 98 9.97 -11.24 4.55
C VAL A 98 9.45 -12.27 3.55
N PRO A 99 10.00 -13.52 3.51
CA PRO A 99 9.43 -14.58 2.70
C PRO A 99 7.92 -14.71 2.96
N ASN A 100 7.13 -14.76 1.90
CA ASN A 100 5.67 -14.88 2.02
C ASN A 100 5.08 -15.72 0.89
N ASP A 101 3.86 -16.19 1.09
CA ASP A 101 3.08 -16.85 0.06
C ASP A 101 2.47 -15.83 -0.91
N GLN A 102 2.01 -16.30 -2.04
CA GLN A 102 1.25 -15.46 -2.98
C GLN A 102 -0.05 -14.96 -2.35
N TRP A 103 -0.39 -13.69 -2.58
CA TRP A 103 -1.62 -13.08 -2.09
C TRP A 103 -2.82 -13.53 -2.91
N ILE A 104 -3.69 -14.33 -2.33
CA ILE A 104 -4.82 -14.95 -3.04
C ILE A 104 -6.16 -14.62 -2.39
N LYS A 105 -7.25 -14.71 -3.18
CA LYS A 105 -8.61 -14.39 -2.71
C LYS A 105 -9.23 -15.48 -1.84
N GLN A 106 -8.85 -16.73 -2.01
CA GLN A 106 -9.45 -17.86 -1.32
C GLN A 106 -8.44 -18.51 -0.38
N LYS A 107 -8.65 -18.39 0.92
CA LYS A 107 -7.75 -18.95 1.95
C LYS A 107 -7.45 -20.44 1.77
N LYS A 108 -8.46 -21.24 1.37
CA LYS A 108 -8.30 -22.69 1.15
C LYS A 108 -7.31 -23.05 0.04
N LYS A 109 -7.03 -22.12 -0.90
CA LYS A 109 -6.10 -22.30 -2.02
C LYS A 109 -4.69 -21.75 -1.73
N LEU A 110 -4.35 -21.42 -0.48
CA LEU A 110 -3.01 -20.98 -0.10
C LEU A 110 -2.00 -22.11 -0.29
N VAL A 111 -1.10 -21.93 -1.25
CA VAL A 111 0.06 -22.82 -1.47
C VAL A 111 1.26 -22.19 -0.78
N ARG A 112 2.03 -23.01 -0.06
CA ARG A 112 3.24 -22.57 0.60
C ARG A 112 4.29 -22.19 -0.44
N ASN A 113 5.00 -21.09 -0.21
CA ASN A 113 6.09 -20.64 -1.05
C ASN A 113 7.16 -21.74 -1.24
N ASN A 114 7.60 -21.98 -2.46
CA ASN A 114 8.57 -23.05 -2.80
C ASN A 114 9.87 -22.95 -2.01
N PHE A 115 10.38 -21.71 -1.78
CA PHE A 115 11.57 -21.49 -0.96
C PHE A 115 11.34 -22.00 0.48
N ILE A 116 10.20 -21.69 1.09
CA ILE A 116 9.88 -22.17 2.45
C ILE A 116 9.70 -23.70 2.47
N GLN A 117 9.13 -24.27 1.41
CA GLN A 117 8.98 -25.74 1.29
C GLN A 117 10.35 -26.43 1.23
N SER A 118 11.29 -25.89 0.45
CA SER A 118 12.65 -26.48 0.28
C SER A 118 13.48 -26.48 1.57
N LEU A 119 13.16 -25.62 2.54
CA LEU A 119 13.87 -25.55 3.81
C LEU A 119 13.43 -26.60 4.84
N SER A 120 12.32 -27.29 4.62
CA SER A 120 11.76 -28.32 5.53
C SER A 120 11.71 -27.91 7.01
N LEU A 121 11.38 -26.63 7.27
CA LEU A 121 11.46 -26.03 8.61
C LEU A 121 10.25 -26.38 9.47
N LYS A 122 10.48 -26.58 10.76
CA LYS A 122 9.43 -26.59 11.78
C LYS A 122 8.99 -25.15 12.08
N LEU A 123 7.81 -24.78 11.56
CA LEU A 123 7.26 -23.44 11.66
C LEU A 123 6.28 -23.34 12.80
N VAL A 124 6.44 -22.32 13.66
CA VAL A 124 5.51 -22.00 14.75
C VAL A 124 4.57 -20.89 14.28
N LYS A 125 3.28 -21.15 14.27
CA LYS A 125 2.27 -20.13 13.94
C LYS A 125 2.10 -19.18 15.10
N LEU A 126 2.23 -17.88 14.86
CA LEU A 126 1.93 -16.86 15.87
C LEU A 126 0.41 -16.68 16.00
N ARG A 127 -0.05 -16.53 17.23
CA ARG A 127 -1.50 -16.41 17.53
C ARG A 127 -2.10 -15.11 17.00
N LYS A 128 -1.33 -14.03 16.95
CA LYS A 128 -1.79 -12.71 16.47
C LYS A 128 -2.02 -12.75 14.96
N LYS A 129 -3.27 -12.52 14.56
CA LYS A 129 -3.62 -12.27 13.15
C LYS A 129 -3.34 -10.81 12.84
N SER A 130 -2.71 -10.54 11.72
CA SER A 130 -2.48 -9.19 11.23
C SER A 130 -3.35 -8.93 10.02
N ILE A 131 -4.02 -7.76 10.00
CA ILE A 131 -4.82 -7.30 8.87
C ILE A 131 -4.22 -5.97 8.44
N TYR A 132 -3.90 -5.86 7.17
CA TYR A 132 -3.44 -4.62 6.56
C TYR A 132 -4.43 -4.16 5.50
N SER A 133 -4.96 -2.94 5.67
CA SER A 133 -5.95 -2.36 4.75
C SER A 133 -5.29 -1.53 3.67
N PHE A 134 -5.40 -1.99 2.43
CA PHE A 134 -5.10 -1.20 1.23
C PHE A 134 -6.35 -0.47 0.74
N SER A 135 -6.20 0.48 -0.18
CA SER A 135 -7.34 1.20 -0.77
C SER A 135 -8.35 0.27 -1.45
N HIS A 136 -7.89 -0.86 -2.04
CA HIS A 136 -8.72 -1.74 -2.88
C HIS A 136 -9.05 -3.08 -2.26
N PHE A 137 -8.37 -3.49 -1.18
CA PHE A 137 -8.58 -4.76 -0.50
C PHE A 137 -7.97 -4.76 0.90
N ASP A 138 -8.41 -5.70 1.73
CA ASP A 138 -7.82 -6.02 3.02
C ASP A 138 -6.98 -7.29 2.90
N LEU A 139 -5.75 -7.24 3.41
CA LEU A 139 -4.82 -8.38 3.41
C LEU A 139 -4.79 -9.00 4.80
N TYR A 140 -5.24 -10.24 4.88
CA TYR A 140 -5.16 -11.08 6.08
C TYR A 140 -3.86 -11.87 6.06
N ILE A 141 -3.03 -11.67 7.08
CA ILE A 141 -1.68 -12.24 7.16
C ILE A 141 -1.63 -13.21 8.35
N GLU A 142 -1.34 -14.48 8.06
CA GLU A 142 -0.95 -15.44 9.09
C GLU A 142 0.58 -15.40 9.20
N VAL A 143 1.09 -15.18 10.41
CA VAL A 143 2.52 -15.06 10.63
C VAL A 143 3.07 -16.36 11.22
N TYR A 144 4.15 -16.84 10.64
CA TYR A 144 4.90 -18.00 11.08
C TYR A 144 6.32 -17.59 11.45
N PHE A 145 6.86 -18.21 12.48
CA PHE A 145 8.19 -17.92 13.02
C PHE A 145 9.01 -19.21 13.10
N THR A 146 10.31 -19.10 12.83
CA THR A 146 11.29 -20.13 13.21
C THR A 146 12.68 -19.53 13.29
N LYS A 147 13.57 -20.22 13.99
CA LYS A 147 15.01 -19.92 13.99
C LYS A 147 15.70 -20.74 12.88
N LEU A 148 16.66 -20.13 12.21
CA LEU A 148 17.42 -20.74 11.11
C LEU A 148 18.87 -20.30 11.23
N ARG A 149 19.82 -21.23 11.08
CA ARG A 149 21.25 -20.88 11.03
C ARG A 149 21.54 -19.95 9.86
N LYS A 150 22.44 -19.00 10.06
CA LYS A 150 22.84 -18.05 9.02
C LYS A 150 23.43 -18.80 7.82
N THR A 151 22.75 -18.73 6.71
CA THR A 151 23.12 -19.38 5.46
C THR A 151 22.87 -18.41 4.31
N LYS A 152 23.65 -18.49 3.24
CA LYS A 152 23.44 -17.71 2.02
C LYS A 152 22.33 -18.35 1.18
N PHE A 153 21.35 -17.55 0.76
CA PHE A 153 20.29 -17.98 -0.13
C PHE A 153 20.24 -17.09 -1.37
N LYS A 154 19.98 -17.66 -2.51
CA LYS A 154 19.76 -16.91 -3.75
C LYS A 154 18.53 -16.01 -3.58
N ASN A 155 18.68 -14.72 -3.90
CA ASN A 155 17.61 -13.69 -3.82
C ASN A 155 17.13 -13.32 -2.40
N TYR A 156 17.77 -13.82 -1.35
CA TYR A 156 17.49 -13.47 0.03
C TYR A 156 18.74 -12.97 0.72
N HIS A 157 18.57 -12.07 1.68
CA HIS A 157 19.69 -11.55 2.49
C HIS A 157 19.24 -11.33 3.93
N TRP A 158 20.19 -11.30 4.82
CA TRP A 158 19.97 -11.09 6.24
C TRP A 158 20.11 -9.62 6.59
N ILE A 159 19.14 -9.09 7.35
CA ILE A 159 19.15 -7.71 7.86
C ILE A 159 19.04 -7.78 9.38
N SER A 160 19.87 -7.00 10.10
CA SER A 160 19.77 -6.85 11.54
C SER A 160 18.39 -6.30 11.94
N LEU A 161 17.77 -6.90 12.95
CA LEU A 161 16.49 -6.42 13.49
C LEU A 161 16.57 -4.97 13.96
N ALA A 162 17.71 -4.51 14.46
CA ALA A 162 17.93 -3.13 14.87
C ALA A 162 17.91 -2.12 13.71
N LYS A 163 18.07 -2.56 12.46
CA LYS A 163 18.09 -1.72 11.25
C LYS A 163 16.82 -1.83 10.42
N ILE A 164 15.83 -2.59 10.87
CA ILE A 164 14.66 -2.92 10.05
C ILE A 164 13.79 -1.69 9.75
N ASP A 165 13.72 -0.74 10.67
CA ASP A 165 12.94 0.49 10.52
C ASP A 165 13.48 1.41 9.41
N ASN A 166 14.76 1.27 9.06
CA ASN A 166 15.44 2.04 8.01
C ASN A 166 15.62 1.24 6.71
N ALA A 167 15.04 0.07 6.60
CA ALA A 167 15.27 -0.85 5.49
C ALA A 167 14.21 -0.76 4.37
N GLY A 168 13.24 0.16 4.48
CA GLY A 168 12.12 0.38 3.54
C GLY A 168 12.48 1.25 2.35
#